data_e1434b0c64b9d1e5796d208646599a7f
#
_entry.id   e1434b0c64b9d1e5796d208646599a7f
#
_cell.length_a   1.000
_cell.length_b   1.000
_cell.length_c   1.000
_cell.angle_alpha   90.00
_cell.angle_beta   90.00
_cell.angle_gamma   90.00
#
_symmetry.space_group_name_H-M   'P 1'
#
loop_
_entity.id
_entity.type
_entity.pdbx_description
1 polymer ?
#
loop_
_entity_poly.entity_id
_entity_poly.type
_entity_poly.pdbx_seq_one_letter_code
_entity_poly.pdbx_strand_id
1 'polypeptide(L)'
;HANQYINTNPGEFPNFIFSQHLFDALVNDEGTIFKYSTHENTILNAIRDQLKSSNHKLKNEIISFIESISHPKGKHPDPWEVPTRISGNGTRDMVDLCDIIKKYYYNPHTKGSNSIKHVLPAIIKSSEFVKSKYSNPIGKIGVSSKNFLPSKVWLEFDKEEIINPYKLLPPVFEN
;
A
#
# COMPACT_ATOMS: atom_id res chain seq x y z
N HIS A 1 5.06 12.69 -1.33
CA HIS A 1 3.90 13.10 -0.55
C HIS A 1 3.24 11.89 0.11
N ALA A 2 2.75 12.05 1.34
CA ALA A 2 1.98 11.03 2.03
C ALA A 2 0.55 11.55 2.21
N ASN A 3 -0.43 10.82 1.68
CA ASN A 3 -1.84 11.05 1.91
C ASN A 3 -2.36 10.01 2.90
N GLN A 4 -3.14 10.47 3.86
CA GLN A 4 -3.73 9.62 4.89
C GLN A 4 -5.20 9.96 5.02
N TYR A 5 -6.03 8.94 5.11
CA TYR A 5 -7.44 9.07 5.35
C TYR A 5 -7.87 8.11 6.47
N ILE A 6 -8.62 8.63 7.41
CA ILE A 6 -9.31 7.83 8.42
C ILE A 6 -10.68 8.47 8.69
N ASN A 7 -11.72 7.67 8.76
CA ASN A 7 -13.03 8.12 9.24
C ASN A 7 -13.20 7.68 10.69
N THR A 8 -13.37 8.66 11.56
CA THR A 8 -13.57 8.45 13.00
C THR A 8 -15.01 8.75 13.46
N ASN A 9 -15.91 9.09 12.54
CA ASN A 9 -17.28 9.42 12.85
C ASN A 9 -18.12 8.17 13.07
N PRO A 10 -18.66 7.91 14.28
CA PRO A 10 -19.52 6.78 14.53
C PRO A 10 -20.76 6.78 13.63
N GLY A 11 -21.09 5.63 13.04
CA GLY A 11 -22.29 5.47 12.22
C GLY A 11 -22.18 5.93 10.77
N GLU A 12 -21.09 6.59 10.38
CA GLU A 12 -20.83 6.89 8.98
C GLU A 12 -20.27 5.69 8.22
N PHE A 13 -20.71 5.52 6.98
CA PHE A 13 -20.18 4.49 6.09
C PHE A 13 -18.93 5.03 5.35
N PRO A 14 -17.73 4.57 5.70
CA PRO A 14 -16.49 5.24 5.28
C PRO A 14 -16.11 5.01 3.81
N ASN A 15 -16.60 3.92 3.19
CA ASN A 15 -16.07 3.41 1.93
C ASN A 15 -16.20 4.40 0.77
N PHE A 16 -17.30 5.14 0.68
CA PHE A 16 -17.51 6.06 -0.43
C PHE A 16 -16.66 7.31 -0.31
N ILE A 17 -16.54 7.85 0.89
CA ILE A 17 -15.67 9.00 1.16
C ILE A 17 -14.20 8.60 0.97
N PHE A 18 -13.81 7.43 1.47
CA PHE A 18 -12.47 6.87 1.23
C PHE A 18 -12.17 6.74 -0.27
N SER A 19 -13.08 6.14 -1.04
CA SER A 19 -12.86 5.93 -2.47
C SER A 19 -12.82 7.25 -3.25
N GLN A 20 -13.57 8.27 -2.85
CA GLN A 20 -13.47 9.62 -3.40
C GLN A 20 -12.11 10.25 -3.11
N HIS A 21 -11.63 10.19 -1.85
CA HIS A 21 -10.29 10.70 -1.52
C HIS A 21 -9.18 9.99 -2.30
N LEU A 22 -9.31 8.66 -2.50
CA LEU A 22 -8.37 7.90 -3.31
C LEU A 22 -8.41 8.33 -4.79
N PHE A 23 -9.62 8.50 -5.33
CA PHE A 23 -9.83 9.01 -6.69
C PHE A 23 -9.19 10.39 -6.86
N ASP A 24 -9.50 11.34 -5.99
CA ASP A 24 -8.97 12.71 -6.05
C ASP A 24 -7.43 12.74 -5.97
N ALA A 25 -6.84 11.82 -5.20
CA ALA A 25 -5.40 11.73 -5.05
C ALA A 25 -4.66 11.14 -6.26
N LEU A 26 -5.32 10.27 -7.06
CA LEU A 26 -4.65 9.45 -8.07
C LEU A 26 -5.21 9.62 -9.49
N VAL A 27 -6.34 10.28 -9.69
CA VAL A 27 -7.00 10.37 -11.01
C VAL A 27 -6.12 11.08 -12.05
N ASN A 28 -5.35 12.06 -11.62
CA ASN A 28 -4.45 12.85 -12.48
C ASN A 28 -3.00 12.36 -12.45
N ASP A 29 -2.73 11.27 -11.73
CA ASP A 29 -1.41 10.67 -11.66
C ASP A 29 -1.32 9.53 -12.70
N GLU A 30 -0.27 9.51 -13.51
CA GLU A 30 -0.01 8.48 -14.52
C GLU A 30 1.00 7.43 -14.05
N GLY A 31 1.54 7.59 -12.84
CA GLY A 31 2.54 6.69 -12.25
C GLY A 31 1.99 5.29 -11.97
N THR A 32 2.89 4.33 -11.85
CA THR A 32 2.55 2.96 -11.47
C THR A 32 2.05 2.90 -10.03
N ILE A 33 0.92 2.27 -9.81
CA ILE A 33 0.39 2.03 -8.46
C ILE A 33 0.85 0.66 -7.98
N PHE A 34 1.40 0.62 -6.79
CA PHE A 34 1.85 -0.63 -6.16
C PHE A 34 0.91 -1.02 -5.00
N LYS A 35 0.69 -2.32 -4.86
CA LYS A 35 0.05 -2.93 -3.71
C LYS A 35 0.93 -4.04 -3.13
N TYR A 36 0.58 -4.53 -1.95
CA TYR A 36 1.25 -5.69 -1.38
C TYR A 36 0.22 -6.78 -1.07
N SER A 37 0.18 -7.82 -1.90
CA SER A 37 -0.81 -8.89 -1.87
C SER A 37 -2.19 -8.46 -2.39
N THR A 38 -3.23 -9.24 -2.15
CA THR A 38 -4.53 -9.13 -2.82
C THR A 38 -5.54 -8.25 -2.09
N HIS A 39 -5.21 -7.77 -0.90
CA HIS A 39 -6.17 -7.12 0.01
C HIS A 39 -6.78 -5.87 -0.61
N GLU A 40 -5.94 -4.95 -1.10
CA GLU A 40 -6.35 -3.68 -1.70
C GLU A 40 -7.28 -3.91 -2.90
N ASN A 41 -6.91 -4.85 -3.78
CA ASN A 41 -7.73 -5.21 -4.93
C ASN A 41 -9.10 -5.75 -4.51
N THR A 42 -9.13 -6.60 -3.48
CA THR A 42 -10.37 -7.19 -2.97
C THR A 42 -11.31 -6.12 -2.40
N ILE A 43 -10.77 -5.21 -1.59
CA ILE A 43 -11.56 -4.13 -0.98
C ILE A 43 -12.07 -3.16 -2.03
N LEU A 44 -11.23 -2.75 -2.99
CA LEU A 44 -11.66 -1.83 -4.07
C LEU A 44 -12.78 -2.44 -4.92
N ASN A 45 -12.71 -3.73 -5.25
CA ASN A 45 -13.79 -4.40 -5.96
C ASN A 45 -15.08 -4.45 -5.13
N ALA A 46 -15.00 -4.67 -3.81
CA ALA A 46 -16.17 -4.63 -2.94
C ALA A 46 -16.79 -3.22 -2.88
N ILE A 47 -15.96 -2.17 -2.78
CA ILE A 47 -16.42 -0.77 -2.80
C ILE A 47 -17.08 -0.44 -4.16
N ARG A 48 -16.48 -0.86 -5.27
CA ARG A 48 -17.08 -0.71 -6.61
C ARG A 48 -18.49 -1.28 -6.67
N ASP A 49 -18.67 -2.50 -6.15
CA ASP A 49 -19.98 -3.17 -6.19
C ASP A 49 -21.01 -2.48 -5.28
N GLN A 50 -20.57 -1.94 -4.13
CA GLN A 50 -21.41 -1.11 -3.26
C GLN A 50 -21.80 0.22 -3.93
N LEU A 51 -20.86 0.87 -4.64
CA LEU A 51 -21.12 2.11 -5.37
C LEU A 51 -22.18 1.94 -6.46
N LYS A 52 -22.21 0.79 -7.15
CA LYS A 52 -23.22 0.51 -8.19
C LYS A 52 -24.65 0.67 -7.66
N SER A 53 -24.89 0.27 -6.41
CA SER A 53 -26.20 0.36 -5.75
C SER A 53 -26.42 1.65 -4.97
N SER A 54 -25.48 2.60 -5.01
CA SER A 54 -25.55 3.84 -4.25
C SER A 54 -26.09 5.01 -5.09
N ASN A 55 -26.46 6.09 -4.37
CA ASN A 55 -26.80 7.38 -4.97
C ASN A 55 -25.63 8.39 -4.91
N HIS A 56 -24.38 7.90 -4.77
CA HIS A 56 -23.22 8.79 -4.70
C HIS A 56 -23.04 9.60 -5.99
N LYS A 57 -22.81 10.91 -5.87
CA LYS A 57 -22.78 11.83 -7.03
C LYS A 57 -21.73 11.47 -8.05
N LEU A 58 -20.54 11.04 -7.60
CA LEU A 58 -19.39 10.68 -8.45
C LEU A 58 -19.26 9.17 -8.63
N LYS A 59 -20.33 8.41 -8.48
CA LYS A 59 -20.24 6.94 -8.50
C LYS A 59 -19.65 6.39 -9.78
N ASN A 60 -20.04 6.93 -10.94
CA ASN A 60 -19.60 6.43 -12.23
C ASN A 60 -18.11 6.71 -12.46
N GLU A 61 -17.65 7.88 -12.08
CA GLU A 61 -16.25 8.29 -12.17
C GLU A 61 -15.38 7.44 -11.26
N ILE A 62 -15.81 7.24 -10.01
CA ILE A 62 -15.08 6.42 -9.03
C ILE A 62 -15.09 4.94 -9.44
N ILE A 63 -16.21 4.42 -9.96
CA ILE A 63 -16.30 3.04 -10.49
C ILE A 63 -15.30 2.87 -11.64
N SER A 64 -15.31 3.77 -12.63
CA SER A 64 -14.38 3.73 -13.76
C SER A 64 -12.93 3.80 -13.31
N PHE A 65 -12.64 4.65 -12.33
CA PHE A 65 -11.30 4.73 -11.74
C PHE A 65 -10.90 3.42 -11.06
N ILE A 66 -11.74 2.85 -10.18
CA ILE A 66 -11.46 1.57 -9.53
C ILE A 66 -11.23 0.47 -10.57
N GLU A 67 -12.05 0.42 -11.62
CA GLU A 67 -11.90 -0.56 -12.71
C GLU A 67 -10.62 -0.34 -13.53
N SER A 68 -10.09 0.88 -13.57
CA SER A 68 -8.81 1.17 -14.22
C SER A 68 -7.59 0.71 -13.45
N ILE A 69 -7.66 0.65 -12.12
CA ILE A 69 -6.53 0.33 -11.23
C ILE A 69 -6.62 -1.07 -10.61
N SER A 70 -7.69 -1.80 -10.83
CA SER A 70 -7.94 -3.12 -10.24
C SER A 70 -8.38 -4.14 -11.29
N HIS A 71 -8.30 -5.42 -10.92
CA HIS A 71 -8.76 -6.53 -11.75
C HIS A 71 -9.86 -7.33 -11.06
N PRO A 72 -10.72 -8.04 -11.81
CA PRO A 72 -11.76 -8.89 -11.25
C PRO A 72 -11.18 -9.97 -10.32
N LYS A 73 -11.95 -10.35 -9.31
CA LYS A 73 -11.58 -11.40 -8.36
C LYS A 73 -11.27 -12.71 -9.11
N GLY A 74 -10.14 -13.32 -8.81
CA GLY A 74 -9.70 -14.60 -9.40
C GLY A 74 -8.90 -14.49 -10.70
N LYS A 75 -8.73 -13.31 -11.26
CA LYS A 75 -7.79 -13.06 -12.37
C LYS A 75 -6.60 -12.30 -11.83
N HIS A 76 -5.50 -13.00 -11.60
CA HIS A 76 -4.20 -12.39 -11.34
C HIS A 76 -3.48 -12.29 -12.69
N PRO A 77 -3.30 -11.09 -13.26
CA PRO A 77 -2.42 -10.97 -14.42
C PRO A 77 -1.02 -11.41 -13.99
N ASP A 78 -0.36 -12.19 -14.83
CA ASP A 78 1.07 -12.42 -14.65
C ASP A 78 1.76 -11.05 -14.68
N PRO A 79 2.54 -10.67 -13.64
CA PRO A 79 3.21 -9.37 -13.62
C PRO A 79 4.16 -9.15 -14.80
N TRP A 80 4.45 -10.20 -15.59
CA TRP A 80 5.33 -10.17 -16.76
C TRP A 80 4.60 -10.37 -18.10
N GLU A 81 3.34 -10.72 -18.07
CA GLU A 81 2.52 -10.53 -19.26
C GLU A 81 2.27 -9.03 -19.38
N VAL A 82 2.87 -8.43 -20.39
CA VAL A 82 2.49 -7.08 -20.86
C VAL A 82 0.96 -7.06 -20.85
N PRO A 83 0.32 -6.13 -20.12
CA PRO A 83 -1.13 -6.09 -20.06
C PRO A 83 -1.67 -6.00 -21.49
N THR A 84 -1.99 -7.12 -22.10
CA THR A 84 -2.86 -7.11 -23.25
C THR A 84 -4.13 -6.53 -22.70
N ARG A 85 -4.53 -5.37 -23.23
CA ARG A 85 -5.77 -4.65 -22.88
C ARG A 85 -6.97 -5.56 -23.19
N ILE A 86 -7.14 -6.58 -22.35
CA ILE A 86 -8.31 -7.46 -22.41
C ILE A 86 -9.37 -6.72 -21.61
N SER A 87 -10.48 -6.46 -22.27
CA SER A 87 -11.71 -5.91 -21.71
C SER A 87 -11.94 -6.43 -20.28
N GLY A 88 -11.83 -5.55 -19.28
CA GLY A 88 -12.03 -5.85 -17.86
C GLY A 88 -10.77 -5.93 -16.99
N ASN A 89 -9.58 -5.79 -17.56
CA ASN A 89 -8.37 -5.52 -16.79
C ASN A 89 -8.12 -4.02 -16.84
N GLY A 90 -7.85 -3.43 -15.69
CA GLY A 90 -7.59 -2.00 -15.59
C GLY A 90 -6.42 -1.59 -16.48
N THR A 91 -6.56 -0.48 -17.12
CA THR A 91 -5.49 0.10 -17.99
C THR A 91 -4.26 0.45 -17.17
N ARG A 92 -4.40 0.53 -15.85
CA ARG A 92 -3.42 0.95 -14.86
C ARG A 92 -3.47 0.04 -13.64
N ASP A 93 -3.64 -1.27 -13.86
CA ASP A 93 -3.79 -2.26 -12.78
C ASP A 93 -2.60 -2.22 -11.81
N MET A 94 -2.90 -2.36 -10.52
CA MET A 94 -1.89 -2.28 -9.45
C MET A 94 -0.89 -3.42 -9.55
N VAL A 95 0.41 -3.08 -9.52
CA VAL A 95 1.49 -4.05 -9.49
C VAL A 95 1.63 -4.65 -8.10
N ASP A 96 1.55 -5.98 -8.00
CA ASP A 96 1.67 -6.69 -6.72
C ASP A 96 3.13 -6.95 -6.36
N LEU A 97 3.64 -6.19 -5.40
CA LEU A 97 5.01 -6.37 -4.90
C LEU A 97 5.22 -7.72 -4.20
N CYS A 98 4.16 -8.31 -3.61
CA CYS A 98 4.26 -9.63 -2.99
C CYS A 98 4.57 -10.72 -4.03
N ASP A 99 3.98 -10.63 -5.22
CA ASP A 99 4.25 -11.59 -6.30
C ASP A 99 5.65 -11.41 -6.91
N ILE A 100 6.11 -10.16 -7.03
CA ILE A 100 7.49 -9.89 -7.43
C ILE A 100 8.46 -10.52 -6.43
N ILE A 101 8.20 -10.37 -5.13
CA ILE A 101 9.04 -10.96 -4.09
C ILE A 101 9.03 -12.48 -4.15
N LYS A 102 7.88 -13.10 -4.27
CA LYS A 102 7.77 -14.57 -4.40
C LYS A 102 8.59 -15.13 -5.57
N LYS A 103 8.65 -14.39 -6.68
CA LYS A 103 9.31 -14.86 -7.91
C LYS A 103 10.82 -14.56 -7.94
N TYR A 104 11.24 -13.41 -7.42
CA TYR A 104 12.56 -12.85 -7.71
C TYR A 104 13.39 -12.48 -6.49
N TYR A 105 12.81 -12.50 -5.29
CA TYR A 105 13.53 -12.11 -4.08
C TYR A 105 13.76 -13.32 -3.18
N TYR A 106 15.02 -13.66 -2.98
CA TYR A 106 15.43 -14.64 -1.98
C TYR A 106 16.39 -13.99 -0.99
N ASN A 107 16.06 -14.09 0.31
CA ASN A 107 16.93 -13.62 1.37
C ASN A 107 16.74 -14.51 2.61
N PRO A 108 17.82 -15.08 3.19
CA PRO A 108 17.74 -15.96 4.37
C PRO A 108 17.05 -15.28 5.58
N HIS A 109 17.18 -13.97 5.71
CA HIS A 109 16.57 -13.21 6.82
C HIS A 109 15.04 -13.14 6.76
N THR A 110 14.42 -13.48 5.63
CA THR A 110 12.96 -13.60 5.54
C THR A 110 12.42 -14.85 6.22
N LYS A 111 13.31 -15.83 6.49
CA LYS A 111 12.96 -17.15 7.05
C LYS A 111 11.88 -17.86 6.24
N GLY A 112 11.93 -17.72 4.91
CA GLY A 112 10.96 -18.33 3.98
C GLY A 112 9.59 -17.62 3.90
N SER A 113 9.40 -16.51 4.59
CA SER A 113 8.15 -15.75 4.55
C SER A 113 8.19 -14.64 3.50
N ASN A 114 7.10 -14.52 2.72
CA ASN A 114 6.89 -13.40 1.79
C ASN A 114 6.04 -12.26 2.39
N SER A 115 5.69 -12.34 3.68
CA SER A 115 4.99 -11.26 4.35
C SER A 115 5.86 -10.01 4.43
N ILE A 116 5.28 -8.83 4.18
CA ILE A 116 5.99 -7.55 4.28
C ILE A 116 6.66 -7.36 5.65
N LYS A 117 6.08 -7.94 6.72
CA LYS A 117 6.62 -7.89 8.08
C LYS A 117 7.95 -8.66 8.23
N HIS A 118 8.27 -9.57 7.33
CA HIS A 118 9.53 -10.30 7.25
C HIS A 118 10.44 -9.77 6.16
N VAL A 119 9.86 -9.40 5.02
CA VAL A 119 10.61 -8.90 3.87
C VAL A 119 11.23 -7.54 4.15
N LEU A 120 10.48 -6.60 4.74
CA LEU A 120 11.01 -5.26 5.02
C LEU A 120 12.22 -5.30 5.97
N PRO A 121 12.18 -6.00 7.12
CA PRO A 121 13.37 -6.15 7.97
C PRO A 121 14.54 -6.85 7.27
N ALA A 122 14.27 -7.84 6.41
CA ALA A 122 15.32 -8.52 5.64
C ALA A 122 16.01 -7.59 4.65
N ILE A 123 15.25 -6.74 3.93
CA ILE A 123 15.79 -5.73 3.01
C ILE A 123 16.64 -4.71 3.78
N ILE A 124 16.13 -4.21 4.91
CA ILE A 124 16.86 -3.25 5.74
C ILE A 124 18.17 -3.87 6.22
N LYS A 125 18.16 -5.12 6.67
CA LYS A 125 19.36 -5.82 7.14
C LYS A 125 20.41 -6.00 6.04
N SER A 126 19.98 -6.20 4.80
CA SER A 126 20.86 -6.52 3.67
C SER A 126 21.32 -5.32 2.86
N SER A 127 20.70 -4.14 3.02
CA SER A 127 20.97 -2.96 2.20
C SER A 127 21.55 -1.82 3.05
N GLU A 128 22.82 -1.55 2.89
CA GLU A 128 23.47 -0.40 3.55
C GLU A 128 22.87 0.94 3.12
N PHE A 129 22.43 1.04 1.86
CA PHE A 129 21.72 2.23 1.38
C PHE A 129 20.40 2.45 2.16
N VAL A 130 19.59 1.41 2.33
CA VAL A 130 18.31 1.49 3.05
C VAL A 130 18.55 1.78 4.54
N LYS A 131 19.54 1.10 5.16
CA LYS A 131 19.95 1.39 6.54
C LYS A 131 20.34 2.84 6.71
N SER A 132 21.29 3.34 5.91
CA SER A 132 21.79 4.71 5.98
C SER A 132 20.67 5.72 5.80
N LYS A 133 19.80 5.51 4.80
CA LYS A 133 18.68 6.40 4.54
C LYS A 133 17.72 6.49 5.73
N TYR A 134 17.22 5.37 6.22
CA TYR A 134 16.16 5.32 7.25
C TYR A 134 16.67 5.41 8.69
N SER A 135 17.98 5.43 8.90
CA SER A 135 18.60 5.85 10.17
C SER A 135 18.56 7.36 10.39
N ASN A 136 18.13 8.13 9.39
CA ASN A 136 17.95 9.56 9.51
C ASN A 136 16.49 9.92 9.86
N PRO A 137 16.28 11.08 10.50
CA PRO A 137 14.94 11.62 10.72
C PRO A 137 14.14 11.72 9.43
N ILE A 138 12.85 11.37 9.49
CA ILE A 138 11.98 11.34 8.30
C ILE A 138 11.93 12.69 7.57
N GLY A 139 11.98 13.80 8.27
CA GLY A 139 12.02 15.13 7.67
C GLY A 139 13.30 15.40 6.86
N LYS A 140 14.43 14.74 7.19
CA LYS A 140 15.68 14.87 6.44
C LYS A 140 15.73 14.00 5.18
N ILE A 141 14.95 12.96 5.11
CA ILE A 141 14.88 12.05 3.93
C ILE A 141 13.71 12.37 3.00
N GLY A 142 13.08 13.52 3.18
CA GLY A 142 11.97 13.98 2.32
C GLY A 142 10.65 13.27 2.55
N VAL A 143 10.46 12.62 3.70
CA VAL A 143 9.20 11.97 4.09
C VAL A 143 8.44 12.87 5.05
N SER A 144 7.16 13.10 4.75
CA SER A 144 6.22 13.77 5.66
C SER A 144 5.23 12.75 6.22
N SER A 145 4.81 12.94 7.47
CA SER A 145 3.78 12.12 8.11
C SER A 145 2.85 13.01 8.94
N LYS A 146 1.55 12.67 8.96
CA LYS A 146 0.59 13.30 9.87
C LYS A 146 0.66 12.72 11.28
N ASN A 147 1.18 11.50 11.41
CA ASN A 147 1.19 10.76 12.68
C ASN A 147 2.52 10.85 13.43
N PHE A 148 3.60 11.26 12.75
CA PHE A 148 4.95 11.28 13.32
C PHE A 148 5.64 12.60 13.06
N LEU A 149 6.34 13.09 14.05
CA LEU A 149 7.12 14.31 13.95
C LEU A 149 8.27 14.16 12.93
N PRO A 150 8.71 15.23 12.28
CA PRO A 150 9.84 15.20 11.34
C PRO A 150 11.16 14.66 11.95
N SER A 151 11.29 14.69 13.26
CA SER A 151 12.42 14.13 14.02
C SER A 151 12.37 12.62 14.19
N LYS A 152 11.24 11.95 13.88
CA LYS A 152 11.12 10.48 14.03
C LYS A 152 12.12 9.76 13.14
N VAL A 153 12.83 8.80 13.73
CA VAL A 153 13.71 7.85 13.04
C VAL A 153 13.01 6.49 13.00
N TRP A 154 13.02 5.84 11.85
CA TRP A 154 12.35 4.54 11.68
C TRP A 154 13.22 3.35 12.03
N LEU A 155 14.55 3.49 12.01
CA LEU A 155 15.46 2.42 12.36
C LEU A 155 16.05 2.68 13.74
N GLU A 156 15.80 1.75 14.64
CA GLU A 156 16.42 1.69 15.94
C GLU A 156 17.21 0.38 16.04
N PHE A 157 18.29 0.40 16.83
CA PHE A 157 19.21 -0.72 16.98
C PHE A 157 19.25 -1.13 18.45
N ASP A 158 19.24 -2.44 18.67
CA ASP A 158 19.67 -3.03 19.93
C ASP A 158 21.05 -3.65 19.70
N LYS A 159 22.09 -2.99 20.21
CA LYS A 159 23.51 -3.27 19.89
C LYS A 159 23.73 -3.13 18.39
N GLU A 160 23.97 -4.24 17.68
CA GLU A 160 24.18 -4.25 16.22
C GLU A 160 22.96 -4.80 15.44
N GLU A 161 21.93 -5.27 16.13
CA GLU A 161 20.74 -5.83 15.52
C GLU A 161 19.66 -4.75 15.31
N ILE A 162 19.02 -4.79 14.13
CA ILE A 162 17.93 -3.88 13.80
C ILE A 162 16.67 -4.32 14.54
N ILE A 163 16.10 -3.42 15.34
CA ILE A 163 14.77 -3.63 15.90
C ILE A 163 13.75 -3.63 14.78
N ASN A 164 12.89 -4.66 14.75
CA ASN A 164 11.85 -4.73 13.73
C ASN A 164 10.97 -3.46 13.77
N PRO A 165 10.88 -2.65 12.69
CA PRO A 165 10.15 -1.38 12.68
C PRO A 165 8.68 -1.51 13.11
N TYR A 166 8.05 -2.65 12.87
CA TYR A 166 6.68 -2.89 13.33
C TYR A 166 6.53 -2.96 14.85
N LYS A 167 7.62 -3.24 15.60
CA LYS A 167 7.63 -3.21 17.06
C LYS A 167 7.79 -1.81 17.64
N LEU A 168 8.19 -0.84 16.80
CA LEU A 168 8.37 0.56 17.20
C LEU A 168 7.08 1.39 17.02
N LEU A 169 6.02 0.78 16.50
CA LEU A 169 4.71 1.43 16.41
C LEU A 169 4.09 1.52 17.82
N PRO A 170 3.45 2.66 18.14
CA PRO A 170 2.74 2.77 19.40
C PRO A 170 1.62 1.73 19.49
N PRO A 171 1.31 1.22 20.68
CA PRO A 171 0.17 0.33 20.87
C PRO A 171 -1.11 1.04 20.46
N VAL A 172 -2.02 0.32 19.78
CA VAL A 172 -3.32 0.86 19.32
C VAL A 172 -4.26 1.06 20.50
N PHE A 173 -4.08 0.28 21.56
CA PHE A 173 -4.84 0.37 22.79
C PHE A 173 -3.85 0.41 23.97
N GLU A 174 -4.02 1.38 24.86
CA GLU A 174 -3.39 1.34 26.18
C GLU A 174 -4.15 0.30 27.02
N ASN A 175 -3.43 -0.67 27.57
CA ASN A 175 -3.99 -1.66 28.50
C ASN A 175 -4.19 -1.03 29.88
#